data_a3d2930f1c7cf83ac2c2469afa4b7e4c
#
_entry.id   a3d2930f1c7cf83ac2c2469afa4b7e4c
#
_cell.length_a   1.000
_cell.length_b   1.000
_cell.length_c   1.000
_cell.angle_alpha   90.00
_cell.angle_beta   90.00
_cell.angle_gamma   90.00
#
_symmetry.space_group_name_H-M   'P 1'
#
loop_
_entity.id
_entity.type
_entity.pdbx_description
1 polymer ?
#
loop_
_entity_poly.entity_id
_entity_poly.type
_entity_poly.pdbx_seq_one_letter_code
_entity_poly.pdbx_strand_id
1 'polypeptide(L)'
;MGSVAVADTATVAGYLRMDAVRELLPSDVRFEWGIKGEPQNNGRFSLYALKVSTPDGKAPLDGSVIVDARETYAERGAEAKVSMSMNSEGIQDWARLTGDNIGRCIAIVLDGYVYSAPVVRQKIEGGSSEISGNFTIQEAKDLANVLKSGKVPAPARIIQDTVVGPSLGQESINAGILSFVLAFVLVLLYMGLYYKTAGWLSDIALLC
;
A
#
# COMPACT_ATOMS: atom_id res chain seq x y z
N MET A 1 -14.95 20.28 -0.38
CA MET A 1 -13.54 19.83 -0.24
C MET A 1 -12.80 20.84 0.61
N GLY A 2 -12.02 20.41 1.58
CA GLY A 2 -11.07 21.21 2.36
C GLY A 2 -9.64 20.77 2.08
N SER A 3 -8.66 21.66 2.18
CA SER A 3 -7.26 21.31 2.06
C SER A 3 -6.51 21.63 3.36
N VAL A 4 -5.72 20.68 3.85
CA VAL A 4 -5.08 20.75 5.16
C VAL A 4 -3.57 20.52 5.00
N ALA A 5 -2.75 21.25 5.74
CA ALA A 5 -1.31 21.01 5.75
C ALA A 5 -1.01 19.63 6.39
N VAL A 6 0.07 18.98 5.95
CA VAL A 6 0.46 17.65 6.46
C VAL A 6 0.54 17.61 7.98
N ALA A 7 1.11 18.67 8.60
CA ALA A 7 1.26 18.77 10.04
C ALA A 7 -0.07 18.80 10.81
N ASP A 8 -1.14 19.29 10.19
CA ASP A 8 -2.43 19.53 10.83
C ASP A 8 -3.44 18.39 10.60
N THR A 9 -3.10 17.39 9.80
CA THR A 9 -4.03 16.29 9.46
C THR A 9 -4.51 15.53 10.69
N ALA A 10 -3.61 15.24 11.63
CA ALA A 10 -3.94 14.56 12.89
C ALA A 10 -4.89 15.40 13.76
N THR A 11 -4.67 16.72 13.84
CA THR A 11 -5.49 17.65 14.60
C THR A 11 -6.90 17.74 14.02
N VAL A 12 -7.02 17.88 12.69
CA VAL A 12 -8.32 17.92 12.00
C VAL A 12 -9.06 16.59 12.14
N ALA A 13 -8.35 15.46 12.02
CA ALA A 13 -8.96 14.15 12.28
C ALA A 13 -9.47 14.02 13.71
N GLY A 14 -8.76 14.59 14.69
CA GLY A 14 -9.20 14.66 16.08
C GLY A 14 -10.50 15.47 16.24
N TYR A 15 -10.59 16.63 15.62
CA TYR A 15 -11.82 17.46 15.67
C TYR A 15 -13.03 16.76 15.03
N LEU A 16 -12.85 16.08 13.91
CA LEU A 16 -13.93 15.35 13.24
C LEU A 16 -14.45 14.14 14.04
N ARG A 17 -13.66 13.64 15.01
CA ARG A 17 -14.06 12.55 15.90
C ARG A 17 -14.77 13.01 17.17
N MET A 18 -14.74 14.31 17.48
CA MET A 18 -15.42 14.85 18.65
C MET A 18 -16.94 14.67 18.53
N ASP A 19 -17.58 14.21 19.59
CA ASP A 19 -19.02 13.98 19.61
C ASP A 19 -19.81 15.25 19.30
N ALA A 20 -19.39 16.40 19.85
CA ALA A 20 -19.99 17.70 19.58
C ALA A 20 -19.95 18.10 18.09
N VAL A 21 -18.93 17.69 17.35
CA VAL A 21 -18.81 17.93 15.91
C VAL A 21 -19.65 16.93 15.13
N ARG A 22 -19.68 15.65 15.56
CA ARG A 22 -20.47 14.60 14.92
C ARG A 22 -21.98 14.86 15.02
N GLU A 23 -22.46 15.43 16.10
CA GLU A 23 -23.86 15.81 16.25
C GLU A 23 -24.31 16.93 15.29
N LEU A 24 -23.38 17.80 14.87
CA LEU A 24 -23.64 18.87 13.92
C LEU A 24 -23.58 18.42 12.45
N LEU A 25 -22.99 17.24 12.19
CA LEU A 25 -22.81 16.71 10.85
C LEU A 25 -23.98 15.78 10.48
N PRO A 26 -24.37 15.76 9.19
CA PRO A 26 -25.34 14.79 8.71
C PRO A 26 -24.82 13.35 8.95
N SER A 27 -25.70 12.44 9.36
CA SER A 27 -25.35 11.05 9.66
C SER A 27 -24.90 10.24 8.44
N ASP A 28 -25.19 10.74 7.23
CA ASP A 28 -24.85 10.16 5.94
C ASP A 28 -23.53 10.68 5.35
N VAL A 29 -22.74 11.43 6.14
CA VAL A 29 -21.44 11.97 5.71
C VAL A 29 -20.29 11.20 6.33
N ARG A 30 -19.35 10.82 5.48
CA ARG A 30 -18.06 10.21 5.85
C ARG A 30 -16.92 11.07 5.33
N PHE A 31 -15.91 11.30 6.16
CA PHE A 31 -14.73 12.06 5.78
C PHE A 31 -13.57 11.13 5.47
N GLU A 32 -12.98 11.28 4.29
CA GLU A 32 -11.81 10.51 3.87
C GLU A 32 -10.74 11.44 3.29
N TRP A 33 -9.50 11.08 3.52
CA TRP A 33 -8.36 11.83 3.01
C TRP A 33 -8.00 11.44 1.58
N GLY A 34 -7.54 12.41 0.78
CA GLY A 34 -6.89 12.11 -0.49
C GLY A 34 -5.56 11.39 -0.26
N ILE A 35 -5.24 10.44 -1.13
CA ILE A 35 -4.03 9.61 -1.00
C ILE A 35 -2.73 10.40 -1.13
N LYS A 36 -2.76 11.52 -1.83
CA LYS A 36 -1.59 12.39 -2.05
C LYS A 36 -1.92 13.84 -1.74
N GLY A 37 -0.91 14.56 -1.26
CA GLY A 37 -0.94 16.00 -1.27
C GLY A 37 -0.95 16.49 -2.72
N GLU A 38 -1.90 17.33 -3.08
CA GLU A 38 -1.97 17.89 -4.42
C GLU A 38 -0.74 18.77 -4.67
N PRO A 39 0.05 18.53 -5.74
CA PRO A 39 1.21 19.36 -6.07
C PRO A 39 0.84 20.83 -6.27
N GLN A 40 -0.40 21.08 -6.75
CA GLN A 40 -0.94 22.43 -6.96
C GLN A 40 -1.25 23.16 -5.64
N ASN A 41 -1.38 22.44 -4.52
CA ASN A 41 -1.71 22.96 -3.19
C ASN A 41 -0.53 22.92 -2.20
N ASN A 42 0.71 23.08 -2.65
CA ASN A 42 1.89 23.02 -1.78
C ASN A 42 1.97 21.74 -0.91
N GLY A 43 1.61 20.60 -1.45
CA GLY A 43 1.65 19.32 -0.72
C GLY A 43 0.57 19.18 0.36
N ARG A 44 -0.50 20.01 0.32
CA ARG A 44 -1.62 19.90 1.24
C ARG A 44 -2.49 18.71 0.86
N PHE A 45 -2.98 18.00 1.86
CA PHE A 45 -3.92 16.89 1.67
C PHE A 45 -5.35 17.42 1.53
N SER A 46 -6.08 16.89 0.57
CA SER A 46 -7.50 17.17 0.38
C SER A 46 -8.33 16.29 1.30
N LEU A 47 -9.28 16.91 2.03
CA LEU A 47 -10.28 16.21 2.81
C LEU A 47 -11.59 16.20 2.02
N TYR A 48 -12.10 15.01 1.79
CA TYR A 48 -13.35 14.78 1.06
C TYR A 48 -14.47 14.44 2.04
N ALA A 49 -15.61 15.11 1.88
CA ALA A 49 -16.84 14.72 2.51
C ALA A 49 -17.64 13.85 1.53
N LEU A 50 -17.72 12.57 1.82
CA LEU A 50 -18.40 11.57 1.01
C LEU A 50 -19.82 11.36 1.54
N LYS A 51 -20.79 11.35 0.66
CA LYS A 51 -22.16 10.98 1.01
C LYS A 51 -22.29 9.46 0.98
N VAL A 52 -22.67 8.87 2.09
CA VAL A 52 -22.96 7.46 2.20
C VAL A 52 -24.39 7.23 1.73
N SER A 53 -24.57 6.52 0.62
CA SER A 53 -25.89 6.29 -0.01
C SER A 53 -26.56 4.99 0.45
N THR A 54 -25.80 4.12 1.12
CA THR A 54 -26.28 2.80 1.56
C THR A 54 -26.53 2.77 3.05
N PRO A 55 -27.59 2.08 3.52
CA PRO A 55 -27.94 2.00 4.95
C PRO A 55 -26.86 1.29 5.79
N ASP A 56 -26.08 0.39 5.18
CA ASP A 56 -25.01 -0.37 5.82
C ASP A 56 -23.65 0.36 5.83
N GLY A 57 -23.61 1.56 5.30
CA GLY A 57 -22.39 2.38 5.26
C GLY A 57 -21.32 1.90 4.27
N LYS A 58 -21.63 0.89 3.45
CA LYS A 58 -20.70 0.39 2.42
C LYS A 58 -20.75 1.21 1.14
N ALA A 59 -19.76 1.06 0.30
CA ALA A 59 -19.79 1.63 -1.04
C ALA A 59 -20.94 1.01 -1.86
N PRO A 60 -21.69 1.81 -2.64
CA PRO A 60 -22.75 1.30 -3.50
C PRO A 60 -22.22 0.42 -4.65
N LEU A 61 -20.95 0.50 -4.95
CA LEU A 61 -20.25 -0.37 -5.91
C LEU A 61 -18.96 -0.88 -5.27
N ASP A 62 -18.80 -2.17 -5.20
CA ASP A 62 -17.59 -2.84 -4.69
C ASP A 62 -16.61 -3.09 -5.85
N GLY A 63 -15.31 -3.00 -5.57
CA GLY A 63 -14.26 -3.27 -6.55
C GLY A 63 -14.28 -4.70 -7.13
N SER A 64 -14.96 -5.66 -6.49
CA SER A 64 -15.09 -7.03 -6.96
C SER A 64 -15.85 -7.19 -8.29
N VAL A 65 -16.63 -6.18 -8.67
CA VAL A 65 -17.35 -6.16 -9.96
C VAL A 65 -16.45 -5.74 -11.13
N ILE A 66 -15.24 -5.23 -10.86
CA ILE A 66 -14.28 -4.83 -11.88
C ILE A 66 -13.56 -6.08 -12.39
N VAL A 67 -13.68 -6.32 -13.71
CA VAL A 67 -13.08 -7.49 -14.37
C VAL A 67 -11.69 -7.16 -14.88
N ASP A 68 -11.52 -5.96 -15.45
CA ASP A 68 -10.23 -5.50 -16.00
C ASP A 68 -10.10 -3.98 -15.84
N ALA A 69 -8.87 -3.53 -15.63
CA ALA A 69 -8.52 -2.12 -15.65
C ALA A 69 -7.13 -1.95 -16.25
N ARG A 70 -6.97 -0.93 -17.08
CA ARG A 70 -5.70 -0.64 -17.75
C ARG A 70 -5.52 0.86 -17.95
N GLU A 71 -4.27 1.30 -17.93
CA GLU A 71 -3.92 2.64 -18.35
C GLU A 71 -4.11 2.80 -19.86
N THR A 72 -4.59 3.95 -20.27
CA THR A 72 -4.73 4.36 -21.69
C THR A 72 -4.19 5.77 -21.85
N TYR A 73 -3.78 6.09 -23.06
CA TYR A 73 -3.20 7.40 -23.37
C TYR A 73 -4.09 8.14 -24.36
N ALA A 74 -4.23 9.45 -24.17
CA ALA A 74 -4.92 10.27 -25.15
C ALA A 74 -4.05 10.41 -26.42
N GLU A 75 -4.66 10.28 -27.60
CA GLU A 75 -3.97 10.32 -28.90
C GLU A 75 -3.21 11.64 -29.16
N ARG A 76 -3.48 12.70 -28.42
CA ARG A 76 -2.90 14.05 -28.62
C ARG A 76 -2.40 14.73 -27.35
N GLY A 77 -1.97 13.99 -26.35
CA GLY A 77 -1.50 14.64 -25.13
C GLY A 77 -0.84 13.66 -24.15
N ALA A 78 -0.06 14.19 -23.22
CA ALA A 78 0.58 13.43 -22.14
C ALA A 78 -0.41 13.01 -21.02
N GLU A 79 -1.72 13.18 -21.23
CA GLU A 79 -2.73 12.84 -20.23
C GLU A 79 -2.98 11.34 -20.22
N ALA A 80 -2.63 10.71 -19.13
CA ALA A 80 -2.95 9.31 -18.89
C ALA A 80 -4.39 9.21 -18.34
N LYS A 81 -5.07 8.14 -18.76
CA LYS A 81 -6.42 7.81 -18.36
C LYS A 81 -6.45 6.36 -17.89
N VAL A 82 -7.49 5.98 -17.18
CA VAL A 82 -7.71 4.59 -16.78
C VAL A 82 -9.01 4.10 -17.40
N SER A 83 -8.91 3.07 -18.22
CA SER A 83 -10.08 2.35 -18.73
C SER A 83 -10.37 1.17 -17.84
N MET A 84 -11.61 0.97 -17.45
CA MET A 84 -12.05 -0.17 -16.64
C MET A 84 -13.26 -0.84 -17.28
N SER A 85 -13.38 -2.15 -17.09
CA SER A 85 -14.52 -2.95 -17.50
C SER A 85 -15.11 -3.71 -16.31
N MET A 86 -16.42 -3.91 -16.33
CA MET A 86 -17.19 -4.49 -15.25
C MET A 86 -17.93 -5.76 -15.69
N ASN A 87 -18.25 -6.61 -14.71
CA ASN A 87 -19.14 -7.74 -14.94
C ASN A 87 -20.61 -7.29 -15.10
N SER A 88 -21.50 -8.22 -15.42
CA SER A 88 -22.92 -7.92 -15.69
C SER A 88 -23.65 -7.26 -14.52
N GLU A 89 -23.31 -7.60 -13.30
CA GLU A 89 -23.86 -7.00 -12.09
C GLU A 89 -23.38 -5.56 -11.93
N GLY A 90 -22.06 -5.34 -12.04
CA GLY A 90 -21.45 -4.02 -11.95
C GLY A 90 -21.94 -3.05 -13.03
N ILE A 91 -22.25 -3.54 -14.23
CA ILE A 91 -22.82 -2.69 -15.30
C ILE A 91 -24.13 -2.05 -14.87
N GLN A 92 -25.02 -2.81 -14.28
CA GLN A 92 -26.34 -2.31 -13.87
C GLN A 92 -26.21 -1.30 -12.72
N ASP A 93 -25.42 -1.63 -11.71
CA ASP A 93 -25.20 -0.75 -10.56
C ASP A 93 -24.46 0.51 -10.97
N TRP A 94 -23.47 0.40 -11.86
CA TRP A 94 -22.74 1.55 -12.39
C TRP A 94 -23.62 2.48 -13.22
N ALA A 95 -24.48 1.91 -14.07
CA ALA A 95 -25.44 2.70 -14.86
C ALA A 95 -26.42 3.47 -13.96
N ARG A 96 -26.89 2.85 -12.88
CA ARG A 96 -27.74 3.51 -11.88
C ARG A 96 -26.97 4.58 -11.13
N LEU A 97 -25.80 4.25 -10.56
CA LEU A 97 -24.97 5.16 -9.79
C LEU A 97 -24.55 6.39 -10.60
N THR A 98 -24.13 6.20 -11.84
CA THR A 98 -23.75 7.31 -12.72
C THR A 98 -24.97 8.11 -13.17
N GLY A 99 -26.12 7.47 -13.43
CA GLY A 99 -27.37 8.14 -13.76
C GLY A 99 -27.87 9.08 -12.66
N ASP A 100 -27.82 8.61 -11.41
CA ASP A 100 -28.28 9.37 -10.24
C ASP A 100 -27.32 10.51 -9.83
N ASN A 101 -26.09 10.50 -10.34
CA ASN A 101 -25.03 11.45 -9.96
C ASN A 101 -24.48 12.26 -11.14
N ILE A 102 -25.25 12.47 -12.20
CA ILE A 102 -24.82 13.33 -13.30
C ILE A 102 -24.50 14.74 -12.79
N GLY A 103 -23.33 15.27 -13.18
CA GLY A 103 -22.83 16.57 -12.73
C GLY A 103 -22.22 16.57 -11.30
N ARG A 104 -22.23 15.41 -10.62
CA ARG A 104 -21.61 15.23 -9.29
C ARG A 104 -20.34 14.38 -9.41
N CYS A 105 -19.54 14.37 -8.36
CA CYS A 105 -18.35 13.54 -8.27
C CYS A 105 -18.69 12.18 -7.67
N ILE A 106 -18.11 11.11 -8.24
CA ILE A 106 -18.06 9.78 -7.63
C ILE A 106 -16.64 9.54 -7.15
N ALA A 107 -16.48 9.34 -5.85
CA ALA A 107 -15.18 9.09 -5.26
C ALA A 107 -14.76 7.61 -5.41
N ILE A 108 -13.53 7.39 -5.83
CA ILE A 108 -12.86 6.08 -5.84
C ILE A 108 -12.06 6.00 -4.55
N VAL A 109 -12.51 5.16 -3.63
CA VAL A 109 -11.90 5.00 -2.30
C VAL A 109 -11.26 3.63 -2.20
N LEU A 110 -10.03 3.59 -1.73
CA LEU A 110 -9.31 2.36 -1.42
C LEU A 110 -8.62 2.52 -0.07
N ASP A 111 -8.75 1.52 0.79
CA ASP A 111 -8.15 1.50 2.14
C ASP A 111 -8.40 2.78 2.97
N GLY A 112 -9.57 3.42 2.78
CA GLY A 112 -9.94 4.64 3.49
C GLY A 112 -9.31 5.92 2.92
N TYR A 113 -8.72 5.87 1.74
CA TYR A 113 -8.16 7.03 1.04
C TYR A 113 -8.85 7.26 -0.30
N VAL A 114 -9.13 8.52 -0.63
CA VAL A 114 -9.66 8.89 -1.94
C VAL A 114 -8.53 8.99 -2.94
N TYR A 115 -8.57 8.11 -3.94
CA TYR A 115 -7.60 8.13 -5.05
C TYR A 115 -7.97 9.15 -6.11
N SER A 116 -9.26 9.24 -6.43
CA SER A 116 -9.78 10.16 -7.43
C SER A 116 -11.28 10.40 -7.17
N ALA A 117 -11.78 11.54 -7.61
CA ALA A 117 -13.18 11.89 -7.52
C ALA A 117 -13.65 12.57 -8.83
N PRO A 118 -13.70 11.81 -9.95
CA PRO A 118 -14.11 12.35 -11.24
C PRO A 118 -15.57 12.80 -11.24
N VAL A 119 -15.86 13.84 -12.03
CA VAL A 119 -17.23 14.30 -12.27
C VAL A 119 -17.91 13.40 -13.28
N VAL A 120 -19.11 12.93 -12.99
CA VAL A 120 -19.95 12.18 -13.91
C VAL A 120 -20.53 13.11 -14.96
N ARG A 121 -20.17 12.90 -16.22
CA ARG A 121 -20.67 13.72 -17.33
C ARG A 121 -22.00 13.23 -17.89
N GLN A 122 -22.19 11.92 -17.88
CA GLN A 122 -23.39 11.26 -18.40
C GLN A 122 -23.58 9.88 -17.74
N LYS A 123 -24.79 9.34 -17.86
CA LYS A 123 -25.07 7.94 -17.48
C LYS A 123 -24.23 7.00 -18.33
N ILE A 124 -23.60 6.00 -17.72
CA ILE A 124 -22.75 5.03 -18.38
C ILE A 124 -23.43 3.66 -18.34
N GLU A 125 -24.00 3.24 -19.47
CA GLU A 125 -24.75 1.99 -19.61
C GLU A 125 -23.92 0.83 -20.15
N GLY A 126 -22.78 1.13 -20.78
CA GLY A 126 -21.90 0.10 -21.34
C GLY A 126 -20.86 -0.34 -20.32
N GLY A 127 -20.65 -1.58 -20.07
CA GLY A 127 -19.74 -2.14 -19.05
C GLY A 127 -18.26 -1.68 -19.09
N SER A 128 -17.95 -0.69 -19.92
CA SER A 128 -16.64 -0.04 -19.99
C SER A 128 -16.77 1.43 -19.56
N SER A 129 -15.85 1.89 -18.73
CA SER A 129 -15.80 3.27 -18.26
C SER A 129 -14.37 3.80 -18.32
N GLU A 130 -14.25 5.11 -18.56
CA GLU A 130 -12.97 5.80 -18.62
C GLU A 130 -12.90 6.84 -17.50
N ILE A 131 -11.86 6.73 -16.68
CA ILE A 131 -11.54 7.70 -15.63
C ILE A 131 -10.48 8.64 -16.21
N SER A 132 -10.85 9.90 -16.41
CA SER A 132 -9.96 10.95 -16.86
C SER A 132 -9.66 11.91 -15.72
N GLY A 133 -8.44 12.41 -15.66
CA GLY A 133 -7.97 13.37 -14.67
C GLY A 133 -6.54 13.78 -15.01
N ASN A 134 -5.96 14.70 -14.26
CA ASN A 134 -4.55 15.07 -14.40
C ASN A 134 -3.64 13.99 -13.82
N PHE A 135 -3.75 12.76 -14.35
CA PHE A 135 -2.90 11.66 -13.93
C PHE A 135 -1.56 11.71 -14.66
N THR A 136 -0.49 11.52 -13.92
CA THR A 136 0.76 11.09 -14.51
C THR A 136 0.64 9.65 -15.00
N ILE A 137 1.51 9.22 -15.89
CA ILE A 137 1.56 7.84 -16.39
C ILE A 137 1.64 6.83 -15.24
N GLN A 138 2.47 7.13 -14.25
CA GLN A 138 2.64 6.25 -13.09
C GLN A 138 1.37 6.18 -12.24
N GLU A 139 0.70 7.30 -12.00
CA GLU A 139 -0.55 7.34 -11.24
C GLU A 139 -1.69 6.59 -11.92
N ALA A 140 -1.81 6.71 -13.24
CA ALA A 140 -2.79 5.95 -14.00
C ALA A 140 -2.53 4.45 -13.94
N LYS A 141 -1.25 4.04 -14.02
CA LYS A 141 -0.84 2.65 -13.89
C LYS A 141 -1.12 2.11 -12.48
N ASP A 142 -0.78 2.87 -11.45
CA ASP A 142 -1.04 2.49 -10.06
C ASP A 142 -2.55 2.35 -9.81
N LEU A 143 -3.36 3.31 -10.29
CA LEU A 143 -4.81 3.25 -10.18
C LEU A 143 -5.39 2.06 -10.95
N ALA A 144 -4.90 1.77 -12.16
CA ALA A 144 -5.33 0.61 -12.94
C ALA A 144 -5.02 -0.71 -12.22
N ASN A 145 -3.82 -0.84 -11.64
CA ASN A 145 -3.43 -2.02 -10.86
C ASN A 145 -4.31 -2.20 -9.62
N VAL A 146 -4.61 -1.10 -8.92
CA VAL A 146 -5.49 -1.09 -7.75
C VAL A 146 -6.90 -1.55 -8.12
N LEU A 147 -7.47 -0.98 -9.18
CA LEU A 147 -8.80 -1.35 -9.68
C LEU A 147 -8.85 -2.82 -10.16
N LYS A 148 -7.80 -3.28 -10.84
CA LYS A 148 -7.69 -4.65 -11.34
C LYS A 148 -7.50 -5.68 -10.22
N SER A 149 -6.80 -5.32 -9.15
CA SER A 149 -6.62 -6.21 -7.99
C SER A 149 -7.94 -6.46 -7.25
N GLY A 150 -8.96 -5.64 -7.51
CA GLY A 150 -10.28 -5.79 -6.92
C GLY A 150 -10.21 -5.75 -5.39
N LYS A 151 -11.00 -6.56 -4.75
CA LYS A 151 -10.83 -6.86 -3.33
C LYS A 151 -9.47 -7.48 -3.10
N VAL A 152 -8.57 -6.81 -2.41
CA VAL A 152 -7.52 -7.53 -1.68
C VAL A 152 -8.29 -8.41 -0.67
N PRO A 153 -8.34 -9.73 -0.84
CA PRO A 153 -9.08 -10.57 0.08
C PRO A 153 -8.37 -10.55 1.41
N ALA A 154 -8.92 -9.84 2.35
CA ALA A 154 -8.44 -9.59 3.70
C ALA A 154 -7.11 -8.81 3.78
N PRO A 155 -7.00 -7.81 4.67
CA PRO A 155 -5.71 -7.21 4.96
C PRO A 155 -4.78 -8.34 5.41
N ALA A 156 -3.72 -8.58 4.66
CA ALA A 156 -2.66 -9.48 5.09
C ALA A 156 -2.13 -8.91 6.40
N ARG A 157 -2.60 -9.41 7.53
CA ARG A 157 -1.96 -9.15 8.81
C ARG A 157 -0.60 -9.83 8.73
N ILE A 158 0.44 -9.04 8.77
CA ILE A 158 1.77 -9.56 9.07
C ILE A 158 1.67 -10.16 10.48
N ILE A 159 1.48 -11.50 10.53
CA ILE A 159 1.31 -12.22 11.80
C ILE A 159 2.66 -12.34 12.50
N GLN A 160 3.76 -12.24 11.77
CA GLN A 160 5.11 -12.31 12.30
C GLN A 160 6.09 -11.61 11.39
N ASP A 161 6.58 -10.48 11.82
CA ASP A 161 7.78 -9.86 11.26
C ASP A 161 8.97 -10.48 12.00
N THR A 162 9.43 -11.64 11.51
CA THR A 162 10.66 -12.23 12.03
C THR A 162 11.81 -11.44 11.43
N VAL A 163 12.14 -10.34 12.06
CA VAL A 163 13.42 -9.67 11.80
C VAL A 163 14.49 -10.66 12.26
N VAL A 164 15.03 -11.42 11.34
CA VAL A 164 16.23 -12.22 11.57
C VAL A 164 17.36 -11.21 11.75
N GLY A 165 17.52 -10.75 12.97
CA GLY A 165 18.59 -9.83 13.33
C GLY A 165 19.96 -10.49 13.11
N PRO A 166 21.03 -9.70 12.94
CA PRO A 166 22.42 -10.20 12.75
C PRO A 166 22.92 -11.08 13.92
N SER A 167 22.18 -11.16 15.01
CA SER A 167 22.53 -11.92 16.22
C SER A 167 22.67 -13.43 16.00
N LEU A 168 21.85 -14.04 15.11
CA LEU A 168 21.95 -15.48 14.81
C LEU A 168 23.24 -15.81 14.03
N GLY A 169 23.75 -14.89 13.22
CA GLY A 169 25.03 -15.04 12.55
C GLY A 169 26.22 -14.97 13.53
N GLN A 170 26.16 -14.08 14.50
CA GLN A 170 27.23 -13.84 15.46
C GLN A 170 27.42 -15.03 16.40
N GLU A 171 26.33 -15.64 16.86
CA GLU A 171 26.37 -16.80 17.76
C GLU A 171 26.92 -18.04 17.04
N SER A 172 26.50 -18.25 15.79
CA SER A 172 27.03 -19.34 14.95
C SER A 172 28.51 -19.15 14.61
N ILE A 173 28.95 -17.92 14.36
CA ILE A 173 30.36 -17.59 14.09
C ILE A 173 31.21 -17.84 15.35
N ASN A 174 30.73 -17.39 16.52
CA ASN A 174 31.47 -17.58 17.78
C ASN A 174 31.58 -19.08 18.14
N ALA A 175 30.51 -19.85 17.95
CA ALA A 175 30.53 -21.29 18.17
C ALA A 175 31.48 -21.99 17.19
N GLY A 176 31.54 -21.57 15.92
CA GLY A 176 32.44 -22.06 14.90
C GLY A 176 33.90 -21.76 15.23
N ILE A 177 34.22 -20.53 15.64
CA ILE A 177 35.56 -20.11 16.04
C ILE A 177 36.02 -20.91 17.27
N LEU A 178 35.16 -21.05 18.28
CA LEU A 178 35.51 -21.83 19.48
C LEU A 178 35.81 -23.30 19.15
N SER A 179 35.01 -23.93 18.30
CA SER A 179 35.24 -25.32 17.85
C SER A 179 36.53 -25.45 17.08
N PHE A 180 36.85 -24.48 16.21
CA PHE A 180 38.09 -24.45 15.45
C PHE A 180 39.32 -24.33 16.36
N VAL A 181 39.29 -23.41 17.33
CA VAL A 181 40.40 -23.21 18.28
C VAL A 181 40.62 -24.48 19.12
N LEU A 182 39.56 -25.12 19.58
CA LEU A 182 39.64 -26.34 20.37
C LEU A 182 40.23 -27.51 19.58
N ALA A 183 39.79 -27.68 18.32
CA ALA A 183 40.35 -28.68 17.45
C ALA A 183 41.83 -28.41 17.15
N PHE A 184 42.21 -27.16 16.93
CA PHE A 184 43.58 -26.74 16.66
C PHE A 184 44.53 -27.04 17.84
N VAL A 185 44.10 -26.70 19.07
CA VAL A 185 44.85 -26.98 20.31
C VAL A 185 45.01 -28.49 20.52
N LEU A 186 43.98 -29.30 20.23
CA LEU A 186 44.04 -30.74 20.31
C LEU A 186 45.10 -31.34 19.34
N VAL A 187 45.15 -30.81 18.12
CA VAL A 187 46.17 -31.25 17.13
C VAL A 187 47.58 -30.91 17.58
N LEU A 188 47.81 -29.70 18.08
CA LEU A 188 49.12 -29.29 18.61
C LEU A 188 49.53 -30.13 19.81
N LEU A 189 48.63 -30.41 20.74
CA LEU A 189 48.89 -31.33 21.85
C LEU A 189 49.26 -32.76 21.39
N TYR A 190 48.50 -33.28 20.43
CA TYR A 190 48.74 -34.57 19.88
C TYR A 190 50.14 -34.67 19.20
N MET A 191 50.48 -33.63 18.40
CA MET A 191 51.80 -33.55 17.74
C MET A 191 52.93 -33.44 18.75
N GLY A 192 52.80 -32.61 19.78
CA GLY A 192 53.79 -32.47 20.84
C GLY A 192 54.02 -33.75 21.68
N LEU A 193 52.94 -34.47 22.00
CA LEU A 193 53.00 -35.70 22.78
C LEU A 193 53.52 -36.89 21.96
N TYR A 194 53.08 -37.02 20.73
CA TYR A 194 53.43 -38.18 19.88
C TYR A 194 54.82 -38.07 19.26
N TYR A 195 55.16 -36.88 18.73
CA TYR A 195 56.45 -36.69 18.04
C TYR A 195 57.56 -36.07 18.93
N LYS A 196 57.28 -35.83 20.21
CA LYS A 196 58.23 -35.25 21.19
C LYS A 196 58.94 -34.00 20.62
N THR A 197 60.28 -34.02 20.56
CA THR A 197 61.08 -32.87 20.11
C THR A 197 60.84 -32.43 18.66
N ALA A 198 60.50 -33.35 17.77
CA ALA A 198 60.17 -33.02 16.37
C ALA A 198 58.80 -32.36 16.24
N GLY A 199 57.83 -32.74 17.12
CA GLY A 199 56.50 -32.11 17.17
C GLY A 199 56.56 -30.65 17.57
N TRP A 200 57.34 -30.29 18.56
CA TRP A 200 57.52 -28.90 19.00
C TRP A 200 58.12 -28.00 17.91
N LEU A 201 59.05 -28.50 17.11
CA LEU A 201 59.63 -27.76 15.99
C LEU A 201 58.58 -27.54 14.88
N SER A 202 57.69 -28.52 14.62
CA SER A 202 56.60 -28.42 13.66
C SER A 202 55.51 -27.47 14.11
N ASP A 203 55.17 -27.46 15.40
CA ASP A 203 54.14 -26.57 15.97
C ASP A 203 54.61 -25.12 15.89
N ILE A 204 55.90 -24.81 16.12
CA ILE A 204 56.46 -23.47 15.94
C ILE A 204 56.37 -23.01 14.48
N ALA A 205 56.67 -23.94 13.52
CA ALA A 205 56.59 -23.62 12.11
C ALA A 205 55.17 -23.42 11.60
N LEU A 206 54.17 -23.96 12.29
CA LEU A 206 52.75 -23.81 11.96
C LEU A 206 52.17 -22.52 12.49
N LEU A 207 52.77 -21.93 13.54
CA LEU A 207 52.35 -20.67 14.16
C LEU A 207 53.03 -19.43 13.56
N CYS A 208 54.08 -19.59 12.76
CA CYS A 208 54.75 -18.52 12.01
C CYS A 208 54.17 -18.34 10.60
#